data_887f128b256219f97e00b8b8892a4f85
#
_entry.id   887f128b256219f97e00b8b8892a4f85
#
_cell.length_a   1.000
_cell.length_b   1.000
_cell.length_c   1.000
_cell.angle_alpha   90.00
_cell.angle_beta   90.00
_cell.angle_gamma   90.00
#
_symmetry.space_group_name_H-M   'P 1'
#
loop_
_entity.id
_entity.type
_entity.pdbx_description
1 polymer ?
#
loop_
_entity_poly.entity_id
_entity_poly.type
_entity_poly.pdbx_seq_one_letter_code
_entity_poly.pdbx_strand_id
1 'polypeptide(L)'
;MNRSIVPLIMLFLSLSALSIRSQTVPDTSILHLIAPDTFQAVFVTTKGEITIEAYRDWSTQGVDRLYQLITSGFYTDNCIFRVQPEYVVQFGISNNPEANSFWDKRPIADEPVRGSNLKGVISYARDGATTRTAQLFINMKDNFKLDTVNYNGLRGFSPVARIISGFEVVEAFNASYGFEPANHQDSVMVQGNSYLEKKFPGLDYTREVKLKIKN
;
A
#
# COMPACT_ATOMS: atom_id res chain seq x y z
N MET A 1 63.00 29.17 11.75
CA MET A 1 62.40 28.02 11.11
C MET A 1 61.04 27.73 11.77
N ASN A 2 59.96 28.30 11.22
CA ASN A 2 58.59 28.08 11.72
C ASN A 2 57.96 26.89 10.98
N ARG A 3 57.70 25.84 11.69
CA ARG A 3 56.92 24.68 11.17
C ARG A 3 55.44 24.94 11.45
N SER A 4 54.68 25.21 10.38
CA SER A 4 53.23 25.27 10.43
C SER A 4 52.66 23.85 10.52
N ILE A 5 51.94 23.57 11.60
CA ILE A 5 51.20 22.33 11.80
C ILE A 5 49.80 22.52 11.16
N VAL A 6 49.53 21.80 10.09
CA VAL A 6 48.19 21.73 9.46
C VAL A 6 47.39 20.67 10.19
N PRO A 7 46.22 20.99 10.80
CA PRO A 7 45.39 19.97 11.40
C PRO A 7 44.67 19.13 10.33
N LEU A 8 44.84 17.83 10.39
CA LEU A 8 44.14 16.86 9.59
C LEU A 8 42.69 16.72 10.14
N ILE A 9 41.73 17.32 9.46
CA ILE A 9 40.31 17.16 9.79
C ILE A 9 39.86 15.78 9.26
N MET A 10 39.70 14.79 10.16
CA MET A 10 39.04 13.52 9.88
C MET A 10 37.54 13.75 9.75
N LEU A 11 37.05 13.70 8.51
CA LEU A 11 35.61 13.68 8.21
C LEU A 11 35.05 12.29 8.50
N PHE A 12 34.37 12.12 9.66
CA PHE A 12 33.60 10.92 9.95
C PHE A 12 32.35 10.91 9.08
N LEU A 13 32.35 10.16 7.98
CA LEU A 13 31.13 9.78 7.30
C LEU A 13 30.39 8.73 8.17
N SER A 14 29.34 9.19 8.86
CA SER A 14 28.40 8.27 9.49
C SER A 14 27.57 7.57 8.42
N LEU A 15 27.95 6.34 8.08
CA LEU A 15 27.15 5.44 7.27
C LEU A 15 25.94 5.01 8.12
N SER A 16 24.81 5.70 7.97
CA SER A 16 23.54 5.23 8.53
C SER A 16 23.15 3.97 7.76
N ALA A 17 23.38 2.79 8.36
CA ALA A 17 22.86 1.54 7.84
C ALA A 17 21.33 1.63 7.84
N LEU A 18 20.72 1.79 6.66
CA LEU A 18 19.30 1.51 6.49
C LEU A 18 19.09 0.03 6.82
N SER A 19 18.51 -0.24 7.98
CA SER A 19 18.01 -1.57 8.31
C SER A 19 16.85 -1.86 7.37
N ILE A 20 17.13 -2.60 6.29
CA ILE A 20 16.08 -3.19 5.45
C ILE A 20 15.35 -4.18 6.36
N ARG A 21 14.19 -3.78 6.86
CA ARG A 21 13.33 -4.67 7.63
C ARG A 21 12.76 -5.69 6.64
N SER A 22 13.32 -6.90 6.64
CA SER A 22 12.80 -8.02 5.85
C SER A 22 11.34 -8.22 6.20
N GLN A 23 10.48 -8.33 5.18
CA GLN A 23 9.07 -8.72 5.36
C GLN A 23 9.04 -10.13 5.92
N THR A 24 8.72 -10.25 7.20
CA THR A 24 8.51 -11.55 7.85
C THR A 24 7.04 -11.94 7.75
N VAL A 25 6.75 -13.24 7.68
CA VAL A 25 5.38 -13.73 7.85
C VAL A 25 4.93 -13.31 9.24
N PRO A 26 3.82 -12.57 9.38
CA PRO A 26 3.38 -12.11 10.69
C PRO A 26 2.93 -13.28 11.57
N ASP A 27 3.13 -13.14 12.87
CA ASP A 27 2.47 -14.00 13.86
C ASP A 27 0.96 -13.80 13.83
N THR A 28 0.19 -14.83 14.13
CA THR A 28 -1.29 -14.79 14.13
C THR A 28 -1.87 -13.79 15.11
N SER A 29 -1.12 -13.37 16.13
CA SER A 29 -1.53 -12.32 17.07
C SER A 29 -1.86 -11.00 16.39
N ILE A 30 -1.26 -10.72 15.22
CA ILE A 30 -1.56 -9.54 14.40
C ILE A 30 -3.05 -9.43 14.06
N LEU A 31 -3.74 -10.57 13.91
CA LEU A 31 -5.16 -10.65 13.54
C LEU A 31 -6.11 -10.13 14.62
N HIS A 32 -5.62 -10.00 15.85
CA HIS A 32 -6.37 -9.47 17.00
C HIS A 32 -6.19 -7.95 17.18
N LEU A 33 -5.35 -7.32 16.40
CA LEU A 33 -5.20 -5.87 16.45
C LEU A 33 -6.45 -5.19 15.90
N ILE A 34 -6.99 -4.28 16.70
CA ILE A 34 -8.12 -3.42 16.37
C ILE A 34 -7.55 -2.01 16.10
N ALA A 35 -7.96 -1.41 15.00
CA ALA A 35 -7.55 -0.05 14.67
C ALA A 35 -8.22 0.97 15.60
N PRO A 36 -7.57 2.11 15.88
CA PRO A 36 -8.28 3.28 16.41
C PRO A 36 -9.42 3.72 15.49
N ASP A 37 -10.38 4.50 16.00
CA ASP A 37 -11.50 5.02 15.20
C ASP A 37 -11.01 5.80 13.97
N THR A 38 -9.90 6.52 14.13
CA THR A 38 -9.14 7.14 13.05
C THR A 38 -7.64 6.97 13.29
N PHE A 39 -6.88 6.73 12.21
CA PHE A 39 -5.43 6.78 12.27
C PHE A 39 -4.85 7.30 10.96
N GLN A 40 -3.61 7.78 11.02
CA GLN A 40 -2.86 8.22 9.86
C GLN A 40 -1.68 7.28 9.62
N ALA A 41 -1.32 7.12 8.33
CA ALA A 41 -0.11 6.42 7.93
C ALA A 41 0.59 7.16 6.80
N VAL A 42 1.92 7.06 6.78
CA VAL A 42 2.77 7.62 5.73
C VAL A 42 3.31 6.49 4.88
N PHE A 43 3.04 6.53 3.59
CA PHE A 43 3.61 5.66 2.57
C PHE A 43 4.80 6.38 1.94
N VAL A 44 6.00 5.92 2.21
CA VAL A 44 7.22 6.39 1.54
C VAL A 44 7.34 5.62 0.23
N THR A 45 7.28 6.31 -0.89
CA THR A 45 7.31 5.69 -2.22
C THR A 45 8.54 6.10 -3.03
N THR A 46 8.73 5.50 -4.19
CA THR A 46 9.78 5.90 -5.14
C THR A 46 9.60 7.31 -5.71
N LYS A 47 8.39 7.89 -5.58
CA LYS A 47 8.06 9.24 -6.10
C LYS A 47 7.90 10.30 -5.01
N GLY A 48 7.89 9.90 -3.74
CA GLY A 48 7.68 10.79 -2.59
C GLY A 48 6.79 10.17 -1.53
N GLU A 49 6.33 11.00 -0.61
CA GLU A 49 5.50 10.57 0.52
C GLU A 49 4.02 10.84 0.27
N ILE A 50 3.18 9.88 0.66
CA ILE A 50 1.73 9.98 0.65
C ILE A 50 1.25 9.77 2.08
N THR A 51 0.46 10.70 2.61
CA THR A 51 -0.19 10.53 3.93
C THR A 51 -1.66 10.19 3.73
N ILE A 52 -2.08 9.11 4.35
CA ILE A 52 -3.49 8.69 4.39
C ILE A 52 -4.08 8.89 5.77
N GLU A 53 -5.40 9.04 5.83
CA GLU A 53 -6.20 8.95 7.04
C GLU A 53 -7.29 7.89 6.85
N ALA A 54 -7.32 6.92 7.75
CA ALA A 54 -8.27 5.81 7.76
C ALA A 54 -9.41 6.09 8.75
N TYR A 55 -10.63 5.65 8.41
CA TYR A 55 -11.85 5.89 9.16
C TYR A 55 -12.56 4.56 9.43
N ARG A 56 -12.52 4.10 10.68
CA ARG A 56 -13.05 2.80 11.07
C ARG A 56 -14.57 2.67 10.88
N ASP A 57 -15.30 3.77 10.96
CA ASP A 57 -16.75 3.84 10.71
C ASP A 57 -17.13 3.62 9.23
N TRP A 58 -16.21 3.84 8.29
CA TRP A 58 -16.45 3.56 6.87
C TRP A 58 -16.48 2.06 6.57
N SER A 59 -15.58 1.29 7.21
CA SER A 59 -15.44 -0.16 7.03
C SER A 59 -14.67 -0.73 8.21
N THR A 60 -15.35 -1.18 9.24
CA THR A 60 -14.75 -1.61 10.50
C THR A 60 -13.70 -2.70 10.30
N GLN A 61 -14.07 -3.78 9.61
CA GLN A 61 -13.14 -4.88 9.34
C GLN A 61 -12.07 -4.51 8.30
N GLY A 62 -12.43 -3.69 7.31
CA GLY A 62 -11.50 -3.19 6.31
C GLY A 62 -10.40 -2.33 6.94
N VAL A 63 -10.75 -1.46 7.88
CA VAL A 63 -9.80 -0.57 8.54
C VAL A 63 -8.97 -1.32 9.58
N ASP A 64 -9.55 -2.27 10.32
CA ASP A 64 -8.80 -3.16 11.20
C ASP A 64 -7.75 -3.97 10.39
N ARG A 65 -8.12 -4.50 9.22
CA ARG A 65 -7.20 -5.19 8.32
C ARG A 65 -6.12 -4.27 7.77
N LEU A 66 -6.45 -3.04 7.37
CA LEU A 66 -5.46 -2.05 6.93
C LEU A 66 -4.42 -1.76 8.02
N TYR A 67 -4.88 -1.60 9.26
CA TYR A 67 -4.03 -1.38 10.42
C TYR A 67 -3.09 -2.57 10.67
N GLN A 68 -3.61 -3.80 10.59
CA GLN A 68 -2.85 -5.05 10.71
C GLN A 68 -1.77 -5.17 9.62
N LEU A 69 -2.12 -4.89 8.37
CA LEU A 69 -1.19 -4.95 7.23
C LEU A 69 -0.06 -3.92 7.36
N ILE A 70 -0.38 -2.68 7.78
CA ILE A 70 0.63 -1.65 8.01
C ILE A 70 1.53 -2.03 9.18
N THR A 71 0.95 -2.47 10.30
CA THR A 71 1.71 -2.86 11.50
C THR A 71 2.63 -4.05 11.25
N SER A 72 2.21 -5.00 10.40
CA SER A 72 3.05 -6.14 10.01
C SER A 72 4.15 -5.80 9.00
N GLY A 73 4.17 -4.57 8.45
CA GLY A 73 5.09 -4.17 7.40
C GLY A 73 4.79 -4.78 6.02
N PHE A 74 3.56 -5.30 5.82
CA PHE A 74 3.16 -5.98 4.59
C PHE A 74 3.37 -5.11 3.32
N TYR A 75 3.17 -3.80 3.42
CA TYR A 75 3.32 -2.89 2.30
C TYR A 75 4.75 -2.39 2.06
N THR A 76 5.75 -2.88 2.78
CA THR A 76 7.17 -2.58 2.52
C THR A 76 7.59 -3.22 1.20
N ASP A 77 8.34 -2.49 0.37
CA ASP A 77 8.77 -2.91 -0.98
C ASP A 77 7.61 -3.47 -1.84
N ASN A 78 6.45 -2.87 -1.74
CA ASN A 78 5.26 -3.30 -2.45
C ASN A 78 5.16 -2.57 -3.79
N CYS A 79 5.05 -3.33 -4.88
CA CYS A 79 4.97 -2.75 -6.21
C CYS A 79 3.61 -2.11 -6.47
N ILE A 80 3.62 -0.94 -7.11
CA ILE A 80 2.44 -0.29 -7.69
C ILE A 80 2.25 -0.90 -9.09
N PHE A 81 1.54 -2.01 -9.16
CA PHE A 81 1.50 -2.84 -10.36
C PHE A 81 0.41 -2.44 -11.38
N ARG A 82 -0.51 -1.53 -11.02
CA ARG A 82 -1.53 -1.01 -11.92
C ARG A 82 -1.67 0.49 -11.73
N VAL A 83 -1.48 1.25 -12.81
CA VAL A 83 -1.67 2.72 -12.82
C VAL A 83 -2.51 3.09 -14.01
N GLN A 84 -3.76 3.47 -13.75
CA GLN A 84 -4.71 3.98 -14.76
C GLN A 84 -5.12 5.40 -14.37
N PRO A 85 -4.54 6.46 -14.98
CA PRO A 85 -4.68 7.85 -14.55
C PRO A 85 -6.13 8.33 -14.41
N GLU A 86 -7.02 7.88 -15.29
CA GLU A 86 -8.45 8.26 -15.27
C GLU A 86 -9.34 7.23 -14.54
N TYR A 87 -8.72 6.36 -13.72
CA TYR A 87 -9.49 5.33 -13.01
C TYR A 87 -8.93 5.05 -11.62
N VAL A 88 -7.94 4.14 -11.51
CA VAL A 88 -7.37 3.74 -10.22
C VAL A 88 -5.87 3.45 -10.31
N VAL A 89 -5.19 3.55 -9.16
CA VAL A 89 -3.88 2.97 -8.88
C VAL A 89 -4.06 1.80 -7.92
N GLN A 90 -3.46 0.62 -8.19
CA GLN A 90 -3.62 -0.59 -7.38
C GLN A 90 -2.26 -1.18 -6.98
N PHE A 91 -2.20 -1.64 -5.73
CA PHE A 91 -1.04 -2.29 -5.11
C PHE A 91 -1.51 -3.27 -4.02
N GLY A 92 -0.59 -3.95 -3.33
CA GLY A 92 -0.94 -4.82 -2.21
C GLY A 92 -0.67 -6.30 -2.50
N ILE A 93 0.35 -6.60 -3.31
CA ILE A 93 0.96 -7.93 -3.42
C ILE A 93 2.39 -7.79 -2.89
N SER A 94 2.69 -8.50 -1.80
CA SER A 94 3.99 -8.44 -1.14
C SER A 94 5.08 -9.07 -1.99
N ASN A 95 6.32 -8.56 -1.86
CA ASN A 95 7.52 -9.22 -2.39
C ASN A 95 7.83 -10.57 -1.71
N ASN A 96 7.19 -10.86 -0.57
CA ASN A 96 7.32 -12.12 0.13
C ASN A 96 6.10 -13.03 -0.15
N PRO A 97 6.26 -14.17 -0.89
CA PRO A 97 5.18 -15.10 -1.21
C PRO A 97 4.50 -15.72 0.01
N GLU A 98 5.24 -15.95 1.09
CA GLU A 98 4.67 -16.51 2.32
C GLU A 98 3.75 -15.51 3.01
N ALA A 99 4.12 -14.21 3.02
CA ALA A 99 3.27 -13.15 3.51
C ALA A 99 1.98 -13.01 2.65
N ASN A 100 2.10 -13.11 1.32
CA ASN A 100 0.94 -13.16 0.43
C ASN A 100 0.02 -14.32 0.80
N SER A 101 0.56 -15.54 0.91
CA SER A 101 -0.19 -16.75 1.28
C SER A 101 -0.84 -16.64 2.68
N PHE A 102 -0.17 -15.98 3.63
CA PHE A 102 -0.72 -15.76 4.96
C PHE A 102 -2.00 -14.92 4.91
N TRP A 103 -1.97 -13.78 4.19
CA TRP A 103 -3.12 -12.87 4.12
C TRP A 103 -4.20 -13.35 3.16
N ASP A 104 -3.84 -13.98 2.06
CA ASP A 104 -4.78 -14.49 1.05
C ASP A 104 -5.73 -15.56 1.60
N LYS A 105 -5.24 -16.40 2.51
CA LYS A 105 -6.05 -17.40 3.23
C LYS A 105 -6.98 -16.81 4.30
N ARG A 106 -6.98 -15.49 4.49
CA ARG A 106 -7.72 -14.79 5.57
C ARG A 106 -8.51 -13.62 5.04
N PRO A 107 -9.47 -13.86 4.13
CA PRO A 107 -10.32 -12.78 3.64
C PRO A 107 -11.17 -12.21 4.79
N ILE A 108 -11.51 -10.93 4.66
CA ILE A 108 -12.44 -10.27 5.58
C ILE A 108 -13.84 -10.24 4.98
N ALA A 109 -14.85 -10.21 5.84
CA ALA A 109 -16.24 -10.14 5.42
C ALA A 109 -16.52 -8.82 4.69
N ASP A 110 -17.48 -8.88 3.76
CA ASP A 110 -17.93 -7.70 3.04
C ASP A 110 -18.73 -6.77 3.95
N GLU A 111 -18.63 -5.48 3.70
CA GLU A 111 -19.29 -4.42 4.47
C GLU A 111 -20.03 -3.46 3.54
N PRO A 112 -21.12 -2.83 4.02
CA PRO A 112 -21.84 -1.83 3.25
C PRO A 112 -20.93 -0.66 2.85
N VAL A 113 -21.17 -0.09 1.67
CA VAL A 113 -20.51 1.16 1.24
C VAL A 113 -21.09 2.32 2.06
N ARG A 114 -20.26 2.86 2.97
CA ARG A 114 -20.63 3.99 3.84
C ARG A 114 -20.00 5.31 3.43
N GLY A 115 -18.99 5.27 2.57
CA GLY A 115 -18.33 6.43 1.97
C GLY A 115 -18.39 6.35 0.46
N SER A 116 -18.06 7.43 -0.24
CA SER A 116 -18.00 7.42 -1.71
C SER A 116 -16.57 7.29 -2.22
N ASN A 117 -16.39 6.60 -3.33
CA ASN A 117 -15.11 6.39 -4.02
C ASN A 117 -14.70 7.66 -4.79
N LEU A 118 -14.52 8.76 -4.07
CA LEU A 118 -14.05 10.05 -4.59
C LEU A 118 -12.56 9.99 -4.91
N LYS A 119 -12.05 10.98 -5.66
CA LYS A 119 -10.61 11.16 -5.92
C LYS A 119 -9.82 11.13 -4.60
N GLY A 120 -8.76 10.31 -4.55
CA GLY A 120 -7.93 10.14 -3.38
C GLY A 120 -8.47 9.17 -2.31
N VAL A 121 -9.68 8.68 -2.45
CA VAL A 121 -10.24 7.65 -1.55
C VAL A 121 -9.66 6.28 -1.89
N ILE A 122 -9.43 5.47 -0.85
CA ILE A 122 -8.80 4.15 -0.90
C ILE A 122 -9.81 3.09 -0.50
N SER A 123 -9.89 2.04 -1.30
CA SER A 123 -10.77 0.88 -1.07
C SER A 123 -10.03 -0.43 -1.33
N TYR A 124 -10.56 -1.54 -0.80
CA TYR A 124 -10.03 -2.86 -1.12
C TYR A 124 -10.43 -3.30 -2.53
N ALA A 125 -9.44 -3.83 -3.28
CA ALA A 125 -9.73 -4.64 -4.45
C ALA A 125 -10.35 -5.98 -4.00
N ARG A 126 -11.26 -6.52 -4.82
CA ARG A 126 -11.92 -7.82 -4.61
C ARG A 126 -12.33 -8.45 -5.93
N ASP A 127 -12.48 -9.74 -5.92
CA ASP A 127 -12.98 -10.54 -7.06
C ASP A 127 -14.25 -11.32 -6.69
N GLY A 128 -15.21 -10.63 -6.07
CA GLY A 128 -16.47 -11.21 -5.61
C GLY A 128 -16.66 -11.09 -4.09
N ALA A 129 -17.62 -11.83 -3.57
CA ALA A 129 -17.96 -11.82 -2.15
C ALA A 129 -16.85 -12.50 -1.32
N THR A 130 -16.54 -11.91 -0.18
CA THR A 130 -15.56 -12.43 0.80
C THR A 130 -14.19 -12.73 0.18
N THR A 131 -13.69 -11.81 -0.67
CA THR A 131 -12.36 -11.93 -1.31
C THR A 131 -11.45 -10.75 -1.00
N ARG A 132 -11.85 -9.84 -0.11
CA ARG A 132 -10.99 -8.74 0.34
C ARG A 132 -9.90 -9.30 1.26
N THR A 133 -8.62 -9.17 0.88
CA THR A 133 -7.48 -9.66 1.68
C THR A 133 -6.48 -8.57 2.02
N ALA A 134 -5.68 -8.13 1.04
CA ALA A 134 -4.58 -7.18 1.25
C ALA A 134 -4.45 -6.11 0.15
N GLN A 135 -5.02 -6.35 -1.04
CA GLN A 135 -4.86 -5.43 -2.15
C GLN A 135 -5.78 -4.22 -2.01
N LEU A 136 -5.21 -3.05 -2.28
CA LEU A 136 -5.87 -1.75 -2.22
C LEU A 136 -5.84 -1.06 -3.57
N PHE A 137 -6.84 -0.22 -3.82
CA PHE A 137 -6.76 0.75 -4.90
C PHE A 137 -7.05 2.17 -4.41
N ILE A 138 -6.39 3.14 -5.04
CA ILE A 138 -6.58 4.58 -4.87
C ILE A 138 -7.39 5.09 -6.04
N ASN A 139 -8.46 5.81 -5.80
CA ASN A 139 -9.27 6.42 -6.85
C ASN A 139 -8.55 7.65 -7.44
N MET A 140 -8.32 7.67 -8.75
CA MET A 140 -7.65 8.77 -9.46
C MET A 140 -8.60 9.91 -9.84
N LYS A 141 -9.90 9.64 -9.76
CA LYS A 141 -10.99 10.61 -9.95
C LYS A 141 -12.19 10.20 -9.09
N ASP A 142 -13.27 10.96 -9.17
CA ASP A 142 -14.54 10.59 -8.56
C ASP A 142 -15.16 9.40 -9.32
N ASN A 143 -15.08 8.23 -8.71
CA ASN A 143 -15.55 6.97 -9.27
C ASN A 143 -16.89 6.54 -8.63
N PHE A 144 -17.92 7.41 -8.63
CA PHE A 144 -19.24 7.14 -8.04
C PHE A 144 -19.86 5.81 -8.48
N LYS A 145 -19.52 5.33 -9.66
CA LYS A 145 -19.98 4.02 -10.14
C LYS A 145 -19.51 2.88 -9.24
N LEU A 146 -18.34 3.02 -8.60
CA LEU A 146 -17.80 2.02 -7.68
C LEU A 146 -18.59 1.93 -6.36
N ASP A 147 -19.44 2.89 -6.05
CA ASP A 147 -20.28 2.86 -4.84
C ASP A 147 -21.47 1.91 -5.01
N THR A 148 -21.88 1.64 -6.25
CA THR A 148 -23.14 0.96 -6.54
C THR A 148 -23.04 -0.19 -7.55
N VAL A 149 -21.93 -0.31 -8.27
CA VAL A 149 -21.76 -1.37 -9.27
C VAL A 149 -21.92 -2.75 -8.63
N ASN A 150 -22.69 -3.63 -9.29
CA ASN A 150 -22.69 -5.05 -8.93
C ASN A 150 -21.49 -5.72 -9.64
N TYR A 151 -20.53 -6.20 -8.85
CA TYR A 151 -19.36 -6.89 -9.35
C TYR A 151 -19.27 -8.26 -8.68
N ASN A 152 -19.42 -9.31 -9.48
CA ASN A 152 -19.42 -10.71 -9.04
C ASN A 152 -20.34 -10.96 -7.83
N GLY A 153 -21.60 -10.46 -7.92
CA GLY A 153 -22.65 -10.70 -6.92
C GLY A 153 -22.63 -9.77 -5.71
N LEU A 154 -21.65 -8.86 -5.60
CA LEU A 154 -21.57 -7.92 -4.49
C LEU A 154 -21.64 -6.46 -4.98
N ARG A 155 -22.43 -5.64 -4.27
CA ARG A 155 -22.65 -4.24 -4.60
C ARG A 155 -21.60 -3.34 -3.97
N GLY A 156 -20.94 -2.53 -4.81
CA GLY A 156 -20.03 -1.45 -4.44
C GLY A 156 -18.70 -1.89 -3.83
N PHE A 157 -17.80 -0.96 -3.64
CA PHE A 157 -16.48 -1.11 -3.00
C PHE A 157 -16.44 -0.20 -1.78
N SER A 158 -16.35 -0.77 -0.58
CA SER A 158 -16.36 -0.02 0.68
C SER A 158 -15.04 0.71 0.90
N PRO A 159 -15.03 2.06 1.01
CA PRO A 159 -13.85 2.83 1.35
C PRO A 159 -13.30 2.50 2.74
N VAL A 160 -11.98 2.70 2.93
CA VAL A 160 -11.31 2.51 4.22
C VAL A 160 -10.48 3.71 4.65
N ALA A 161 -9.98 4.50 3.68
CA ALA A 161 -9.12 5.64 3.96
C ALA A 161 -9.22 6.68 2.83
N ARG A 162 -8.61 7.84 3.05
CA ARG A 162 -8.37 8.83 2.00
C ARG A 162 -6.96 9.38 2.10
N ILE A 163 -6.43 9.85 1.00
CA ILE A 163 -5.21 10.63 0.96
C ILE A 163 -5.50 12.04 1.51
N ILE A 164 -4.70 12.49 2.47
CA ILE A 164 -4.78 13.82 3.06
C ILE A 164 -3.59 14.72 2.65
N SER A 165 -2.52 14.12 2.09
CA SER A 165 -1.36 14.83 1.54
C SER A 165 -0.61 13.93 0.56
N GLY A 166 -0.01 14.50 -0.50
CA GLY A 166 0.82 13.78 -1.46
C GLY A 166 0.04 13.13 -2.60
N PHE A 167 -1.16 13.63 -2.97
CA PHE A 167 -1.89 13.07 -4.11
C PHE A 167 -1.12 13.26 -5.44
N GLU A 168 -0.36 14.35 -5.58
CA GLU A 168 0.53 14.60 -6.71
C GLU A 168 1.61 13.52 -6.89
N VAL A 169 2.00 12.84 -5.80
CA VAL A 169 2.91 11.69 -5.85
C VAL A 169 2.23 10.49 -6.53
N VAL A 170 0.94 10.28 -6.27
CA VAL A 170 0.16 9.21 -6.91
C VAL A 170 0.00 9.50 -8.41
N GLU A 171 -0.21 10.76 -8.79
CA GLU A 171 -0.30 11.18 -10.19
C GLU A 171 1.03 11.00 -10.96
N ALA A 172 2.16 10.98 -10.23
CA ALA A 172 3.50 10.80 -10.80
C ALA A 172 3.92 9.33 -10.98
N PHE A 173 3.13 8.36 -10.56
CA PHE A 173 3.44 6.94 -10.75
C PHE A 173 3.47 6.56 -12.23
N ASN A 174 4.37 5.64 -12.58
CA ASN A 174 4.55 5.16 -13.94
C ASN A 174 3.31 4.46 -14.48
N ALA A 175 2.60 5.12 -15.40
CA ALA A 175 1.38 4.63 -16.03
C ALA A 175 1.62 3.91 -17.38
N SER A 176 2.88 3.70 -17.79
CA SER A 176 3.22 3.19 -19.13
C SER A 176 2.60 1.80 -19.41
N TYR A 177 2.34 1.01 -18.38
CA TYR A 177 1.79 -0.34 -18.51
C TYR A 177 0.29 -0.42 -18.22
N GLY A 178 -0.32 0.64 -17.67
CA GLY A 178 -1.75 0.71 -17.39
C GLY A 178 -2.26 -0.45 -16.53
N PHE A 179 -3.14 -1.28 -17.11
CA PHE A 179 -3.72 -2.45 -16.45
C PHE A 179 -2.88 -3.73 -16.62
N GLU A 180 -1.98 -3.78 -17.61
CA GLU A 180 -1.35 -5.03 -18.06
C GLU A 180 -0.64 -5.83 -16.94
N PRO A 181 0.12 -5.23 -16.00
CA PRO A 181 0.74 -6.01 -14.94
C PRO A 181 -0.29 -6.69 -14.01
N ALA A 182 -1.50 -6.16 -13.90
CA ALA A 182 -2.58 -6.75 -13.10
C ALA A 182 -3.11 -8.08 -13.67
N ASN A 183 -2.86 -8.37 -14.95
CA ASN A 183 -3.17 -9.67 -15.55
C ASN A 183 -2.22 -10.80 -15.09
N HIS A 184 -1.15 -10.45 -14.36
CA HIS A 184 -0.10 -11.37 -13.95
C HIS A 184 -0.03 -11.58 -12.43
N GLN A 185 -1.10 -11.27 -11.70
CA GLN A 185 -1.11 -11.31 -10.23
C GLN A 185 -0.68 -12.66 -9.67
N ASP A 186 -1.10 -13.77 -10.27
CA ASP A 186 -0.70 -15.12 -9.83
C ASP A 186 0.82 -15.29 -9.87
N SER A 187 1.47 -14.80 -10.93
CA SER A 187 2.93 -14.85 -11.04
C SER A 187 3.61 -13.95 -10.01
N VAL A 188 3.05 -12.76 -9.75
CA VAL A 188 3.57 -11.81 -8.75
C VAL A 188 3.41 -12.37 -7.33
N MET A 189 2.28 -13.01 -7.02
CA MET A 189 2.03 -13.67 -5.73
C MET A 189 3.10 -14.72 -5.38
N VAL A 190 3.64 -15.41 -6.38
CA VAL A 190 4.60 -16.51 -6.20
C VAL A 190 6.05 -16.05 -6.36
N GLN A 191 6.33 -15.12 -7.27
CA GLN A 191 7.69 -14.70 -7.62
C GLN A 191 8.08 -13.33 -7.07
N GLY A 192 7.12 -12.60 -6.50
CA GLY A 192 7.34 -11.25 -5.95
C GLY A 192 7.74 -10.22 -7.00
N ASN A 193 8.47 -9.21 -6.56
CA ASN A 193 8.91 -8.09 -7.40
C ASN A 193 9.82 -8.51 -8.56
N SER A 194 10.60 -9.59 -8.40
CA SER A 194 11.51 -10.06 -9.45
C SER A 194 10.80 -10.36 -10.78
N TYR A 195 9.56 -10.84 -10.72
CA TYR A 195 8.74 -11.03 -11.91
C TYR A 195 8.39 -9.71 -12.58
N LEU A 196 7.95 -8.73 -11.78
CA LEU A 196 7.55 -7.40 -12.28
C LEU A 196 8.75 -6.61 -12.81
N GLU A 197 9.88 -6.63 -12.12
CA GLU A 197 11.12 -5.96 -12.54
C GLU A 197 11.61 -6.47 -13.89
N LYS A 198 11.49 -7.78 -14.12
CA LYS A 198 11.89 -8.40 -15.39
C LYS A 198 10.93 -8.09 -16.53
N LYS A 199 9.62 -8.14 -16.26
CA LYS A 199 8.58 -8.04 -17.31
C LYS A 199 8.09 -6.62 -17.54
N PHE A 200 8.09 -5.79 -16.49
CA PHE A 200 7.57 -4.43 -16.47
C PHE A 200 8.56 -3.47 -15.77
N PRO A 201 9.77 -3.28 -16.34
CA PRO A 201 10.80 -2.47 -15.69
C PRO A 201 10.35 -1.02 -15.51
N GLY A 202 10.77 -0.42 -14.39
CA GLY A 202 10.50 0.98 -14.08
C GLY A 202 9.15 1.23 -13.40
N LEU A 203 8.44 0.19 -12.93
CA LEU A 203 7.31 0.37 -12.04
C LEU A 203 7.73 1.04 -10.72
N ASP A 204 6.79 1.69 -10.07
CA ASP A 204 7.01 2.36 -8.78
C ASP A 204 6.71 1.43 -7.59
N TYR A 205 7.23 1.80 -6.41
CA TYR A 205 7.13 0.98 -5.21
C TYR A 205 6.81 1.84 -3.98
N THR A 206 6.10 1.26 -3.01
CA THR A 206 6.16 1.70 -1.62
C THR A 206 7.43 1.12 -1.01
N ARG A 207 8.31 1.96 -0.44
CA ARG A 207 9.54 1.53 0.23
C ARG A 207 9.31 1.18 1.67
N GLU A 208 8.45 1.93 2.32
CA GLU A 208 8.10 1.77 3.72
C GLU A 208 6.71 2.36 3.98
N VAL A 209 5.98 1.78 4.93
CA VAL A 209 4.73 2.36 5.44
C VAL A 209 4.78 2.42 6.95
N LYS A 210 4.49 3.59 7.51
CA LYS A 210 4.55 3.87 8.95
C LYS A 210 3.22 4.43 9.46
N LEU A 211 2.78 3.95 10.60
CA LEU A 211 1.73 4.63 11.35
C LEU A 211 2.27 5.99 11.83
N LYS A 212 1.48 7.05 11.64
CA LYS A 212 1.80 8.38 12.16
C LYS A 212 1.26 8.49 13.57
N ILE A 213 2.16 8.61 14.54
CA ILE A 213 1.78 8.83 15.94
C ILE A 213 1.18 10.24 16.04
N LYS A 214 -0.07 10.35 16.50
CA LYS A 214 -0.62 11.66 16.91
C LYS A 214 0.10 12.05 18.21
N ASN A 215 0.95 13.08 18.14
CA ASN A 215 1.46 13.75 19.32
C ASN A 215 0.35 14.57 19.98
#